data_1af1fe3d1eda7d2d6416de7eca124458
#
_entry.id   1af1fe3d1eda7d2d6416de7eca124458
#
_cell.length_a   1.000
_cell.length_b   1.000
_cell.length_c   1.000
_cell.angle_alpha   90.00
_cell.angle_beta   90.00
_cell.angle_gamma   90.00
#
_symmetry.space_group_name_H-M   'P 1'
#
loop_
_entity.id
_entity.type
_entity.pdbx_description
1 polymer ?
#
loop_
_entity_poly.entity_id
_entity_poly.type
_entity_poly.pdbx_seq_one_letter_code
_entity_poly.pdbx_strand_id
1 'polypeptide(L)'
;MKAMKGYWNHTTLLFKILILLLMPVMACLVGILFGSPQTVDVVLYTSLALVAMLETFTDTWNFGGICNKEFKGSELIKSSVRGRQFYAQVLIADCVRRYGYFVLITAVIVVASFMQEGSSSLGYLISCILICSFTAAGSAMFAIAGSRFFDNYFGSLMLAYASVIVTAFLMAVLMLLSGFVGCVIAVIYGVAAGVVAVLLAYKKMERSYYDQTI
;
A
#
# COMPACT_ATOMS: atom_id res chain seq x y z
N MET A 1 18.87 7.09 1.18
CA MET A 1 18.50 8.45 1.57
C MET A 1 18.04 9.34 0.41
N LYS A 2 18.73 9.44 -0.75
CA LYS A 2 18.34 10.32 -1.87
C LYS A 2 16.96 9.98 -2.46
N ALA A 3 16.63 8.69 -2.66
CA ALA A 3 15.35 8.24 -3.19
C ALA A 3 14.16 8.62 -2.30
N MET A 4 14.28 8.44 -0.98
CA MET A 4 13.23 8.79 -0.02
C MET A 4 13.03 10.30 0.08
N LYS A 5 14.08 11.09 -0.03
CA LYS A 5 13.98 12.56 -0.09
C LYS A 5 13.28 13.02 -1.39
N GLY A 6 13.58 12.37 -2.52
CA GLY A 6 12.91 12.61 -3.79
C GLY A 6 11.41 12.28 -3.71
N TYR A 7 11.08 11.11 -3.15
CA TYR A 7 9.70 10.69 -2.90
C TYR A 7 8.95 11.72 -2.02
N TRP A 8 9.54 12.13 -0.92
CA TRP A 8 8.95 13.10 0.00
C TRP A 8 8.67 14.45 -0.66
N ASN A 9 9.57 14.93 -1.48
CA ASN A 9 9.39 16.20 -2.21
C ASN A 9 8.35 16.08 -3.32
N HIS A 10 8.16 14.88 -3.88
CA HIS A 10 7.17 14.64 -4.94
C HIS A 10 5.74 14.56 -4.39
N THR A 11 5.55 14.07 -3.17
CA THR A 11 4.23 13.89 -2.56
C THR A 11 3.62 15.21 -2.08
N THR A 12 2.31 15.37 -2.23
CA THR A 12 1.57 16.56 -1.79
C THR A 12 1.50 16.66 -0.26
N LEU A 13 1.34 17.88 0.27
CA LEU A 13 1.18 18.10 1.71
C LEU A 13 -0.05 17.38 2.26
N LEU A 14 -1.16 17.42 1.52
CA LEU A 14 -2.41 16.75 1.90
C LEU A 14 -2.23 15.25 2.06
N PHE A 15 -1.52 14.61 1.13
CA PHE A 15 -1.17 13.19 1.24
C PHE A 15 -0.35 12.91 2.50
N LYS A 16 0.63 13.73 2.81
CA LYS A 16 1.47 13.56 4.01
C LYS A 16 0.65 13.63 5.29
N ILE A 17 -0.24 14.62 5.41
CA ILE A 17 -1.09 14.78 6.59
C ILE A 17 -2.05 13.59 6.71
N LEU A 18 -2.71 13.21 5.63
CA LEU A 18 -3.71 12.15 5.63
C LEU A 18 -3.08 10.79 5.96
N ILE A 19 -2.02 10.42 5.27
CA ILE A 19 -1.43 9.10 5.39
C ILE A 19 -0.51 8.97 6.61
N LEU A 20 0.30 10.00 6.93
CA LEU A 20 1.30 9.88 7.98
C LEU A 20 0.79 10.28 9.36
N LEU A 21 -0.24 11.12 9.43
CA LEU A 21 -0.77 11.59 10.71
C LEU A 21 -2.16 11.01 10.98
N LEU A 22 -3.13 11.27 10.08
CA LEU A 22 -4.53 10.96 10.34
C LEU A 22 -4.76 9.45 10.42
N MET A 23 -4.26 8.69 9.48
CA MET A 23 -4.52 7.24 9.41
C MET A 23 -3.93 6.44 10.56
N PRO A 24 -2.66 6.62 11.01
CA PRO A 24 -2.16 5.94 12.20
C PRO A 24 -2.93 6.29 13.47
N VAL A 25 -3.33 7.56 13.61
CA VAL A 25 -4.15 7.99 14.76
C VAL A 25 -5.51 7.30 14.74
N MET A 26 -6.18 7.26 13.59
CA MET A 26 -7.46 6.57 13.43
C MET A 26 -7.33 5.06 13.65
N ALA A 27 -6.27 4.42 13.14
CA ALA A 27 -5.99 3.01 13.38
C ALA A 27 -5.78 2.71 14.88
N CYS A 28 -5.06 3.57 15.58
CA CYS A 28 -4.86 3.46 17.03
C CYS A 28 -6.20 3.59 17.78
N LEU A 29 -7.01 4.60 17.46
CA LEU A 29 -8.33 4.80 18.07
C LEU A 29 -9.25 3.60 17.82
N VAL A 30 -9.29 3.09 16.59
CA VAL A 30 -10.09 1.91 16.24
C VAL A 30 -9.62 0.68 17.01
N GLY A 31 -8.30 0.45 17.12
CA GLY A 31 -7.73 -0.63 17.91
C GLY A 31 -8.09 -0.54 19.39
N ILE A 32 -8.06 0.67 19.99
CA ILE A 32 -8.39 0.89 21.39
C ILE A 32 -9.91 0.76 21.66
N LEU A 33 -10.75 1.31 20.79
CA LEU A 33 -12.19 1.39 21.03
C LEU A 33 -12.94 0.09 20.68
N PHE A 34 -12.49 -0.61 19.65
CA PHE A 34 -13.19 -1.77 19.09
C PHE A 34 -12.39 -3.07 19.13
N GLY A 35 -11.10 -3.00 19.48
CA GLY A 35 -10.23 -4.16 19.57
C GLY A 35 -10.48 -4.93 20.84
N SER A 36 -11.27 -6.00 20.77
CA SER A 36 -11.25 -7.08 21.76
C SER A 36 -10.69 -8.33 21.06
N PRO A 37 -10.20 -9.35 21.79
CA PRO A 37 -9.70 -10.58 21.16
C PRO A 37 -10.72 -11.29 20.30
N GLN A 38 -12.01 -11.11 20.59
CA GLN A 38 -13.10 -11.67 19.79
C GLN A 38 -13.37 -10.88 18.50
N THR A 39 -13.01 -9.61 18.44
CA THR A 39 -13.31 -8.70 17.31
C THR A 39 -12.08 -8.23 16.57
N VAL A 40 -10.86 -8.53 17.08
CA VAL A 40 -9.61 -8.03 16.50
C VAL A 40 -9.44 -8.41 15.02
N ASP A 41 -9.84 -9.60 14.63
CA ASP A 41 -9.75 -10.05 13.23
C ASP A 41 -10.62 -9.19 12.31
N VAL A 42 -11.87 -8.94 12.73
CA VAL A 42 -12.80 -8.10 11.96
C VAL A 42 -12.29 -6.66 11.88
N VAL A 43 -11.78 -6.13 12.99
CA VAL A 43 -11.20 -4.78 13.05
C VAL A 43 -9.98 -4.67 12.15
N LEU A 44 -9.09 -5.67 12.16
CA LEU A 44 -7.93 -5.72 11.29
C LEU A 44 -8.34 -5.76 9.81
N TYR A 45 -9.23 -6.69 9.42
CA TYR A 45 -9.62 -6.87 8.03
C TYR A 45 -10.29 -5.62 7.47
N THR A 46 -11.22 -5.04 8.22
CA THR A 46 -11.92 -3.83 7.77
C THR A 46 -11.01 -2.61 7.71
N SER A 47 -10.18 -2.40 8.74
CA SER A 47 -9.26 -1.27 8.78
C SER A 47 -8.21 -1.34 7.68
N LEU A 48 -7.57 -2.49 7.47
CA LEU A 48 -6.54 -2.66 6.45
C LEU A 48 -7.11 -2.63 5.03
N ALA A 49 -8.33 -3.15 4.83
CA ALA A 49 -9.02 -3.06 3.55
C ALA A 49 -9.34 -1.59 3.20
N LEU A 50 -9.81 -0.80 4.16
CA LEU A 50 -10.03 0.63 3.98
C LEU A 50 -8.72 1.39 3.71
N VAL A 51 -7.64 1.05 4.41
CA VAL A 51 -6.31 1.63 4.14
C VAL A 51 -5.85 1.28 2.73
N ALA A 52 -6.03 0.04 2.27
CA ALA A 52 -5.68 -0.39 0.91
C ALA A 52 -6.47 0.41 -0.15
N MET A 53 -7.76 0.64 0.09
CA MET A 53 -8.59 1.47 -0.76
C MET A 53 -8.08 2.91 -0.83
N LEU A 54 -7.80 3.53 0.32
CA LEU A 54 -7.31 4.91 0.39
C LEU A 54 -5.93 5.06 -0.25
N GLU A 55 -5.03 4.10 -0.05
CA GLU A 55 -3.73 4.09 -0.71
C GLU A 55 -3.86 3.99 -2.24
N THR A 56 -4.79 3.18 -2.74
CA THR A 56 -5.06 3.06 -4.18
C THR A 56 -5.65 4.36 -4.73
N PHE A 57 -6.58 4.96 -4.01
CA PHE A 57 -7.23 6.21 -4.41
C PHE A 57 -6.25 7.40 -4.41
N THR A 58 -5.43 7.52 -3.37
CA THR A 58 -4.45 8.61 -3.26
C THR A 58 -3.29 8.45 -4.24
N ASP A 59 -3.02 7.24 -4.73
CA ASP A 59 -2.00 6.98 -5.74
C ASP A 59 -2.26 7.73 -7.04
N THR A 60 -3.51 7.79 -7.49
CA THR A 60 -3.90 8.53 -8.69
C THR A 60 -3.54 10.02 -8.60
N TRP A 61 -3.65 10.61 -7.43
CA TRP A 61 -3.31 12.02 -7.22
C TRP A 61 -1.80 12.29 -7.15
N ASN A 62 -1.04 11.35 -6.57
CA ASN A 62 0.39 11.54 -6.37
C ASN A 62 1.24 11.04 -7.54
N PHE A 63 0.83 9.96 -8.17
CA PHE A 63 1.64 9.27 -9.18
C PHE A 63 1.00 9.22 -10.56
N GLY A 64 -0.26 9.61 -10.70
CA GLY A 64 -0.91 9.68 -12.01
C GLY A 64 -0.08 10.48 -13.02
N GLY A 65 0.52 11.58 -12.58
CA GLY A 65 1.38 12.41 -13.41
C GLY A 65 2.69 11.77 -13.88
N ILE A 66 3.21 10.74 -13.19
CA ILE A 66 4.41 10.01 -13.64
C ILE A 66 4.08 9.07 -14.80
N CYS A 67 2.89 8.47 -14.76
CA CYS A 67 2.47 7.45 -15.70
C CYS A 67 1.58 7.99 -16.83
N ASN A 68 0.95 9.16 -16.67
CA ASN A 68 0.01 9.75 -17.62
C ASN A 68 0.59 10.99 -18.30
N LYS A 69 0.19 11.21 -19.57
CA LYS A 69 0.68 12.32 -20.41
C LYS A 69 0.16 13.70 -19.99
N GLU A 70 -0.92 13.78 -19.21
CA GLU A 70 -1.65 15.04 -18.98
C GLU A 70 -0.99 15.99 -17.96
N PHE A 71 0.02 15.55 -17.22
CA PHE A 71 0.66 16.37 -16.18
C PHE A 71 1.90 17.09 -16.70
N LYS A 72 1.75 18.34 -17.11
CA LYS A 72 2.83 19.19 -17.64
C LYS A 72 4.04 19.34 -16.70
N GLY A 73 3.86 19.28 -15.38
CA GLY A 73 4.97 19.35 -14.42
C GLY A 73 5.89 18.13 -14.44
N SER A 74 5.40 16.96 -14.83
CA SER A 74 6.22 15.75 -14.96
C SER A 74 7.09 15.76 -16.22
N GLU A 75 6.70 16.48 -17.26
CA GLU A 75 7.44 16.55 -18.53
C GLU A 75 8.81 17.22 -18.36
N LEU A 76 8.88 18.28 -17.55
CA LEU A 76 10.15 18.95 -17.22
C LEU A 76 11.15 18.01 -16.54
N ILE A 77 10.69 17.15 -15.62
CA ILE A 77 11.54 16.18 -14.96
C ILE A 77 11.88 15.05 -15.91
N LYS A 78 10.91 14.58 -16.72
CA LYS A 78 11.11 13.56 -17.75
C LYS A 78 12.15 13.96 -18.78
N SER A 79 12.16 15.21 -19.23
CA SER A 79 13.12 15.74 -20.19
C SER A 79 14.53 15.90 -19.63
N SER A 80 14.72 15.84 -18.32
CA SER A 80 16.04 15.92 -17.70
C SER A 80 16.83 14.62 -17.85
N VAL A 81 18.16 14.72 -18.02
CA VAL A 81 19.08 13.57 -18.16
C VAL A 81 18.95 12.56 -17.01
N ARG A 82 18.58 13.00 -15.80
CA ARG A 82 18.42 12.16 -14.62
C ARG A 82 16.97 11.84 -14.28
N GLY A 83 15.99 12.35 -15.03
CA GLY A 83 14.57 12.22 -14.71
C GLY A 83 14.12 10.77 -14.65
N ARG A 84 14.60 9.92 -15.57
CA ARG A 84 14.31 8.49 -15.59
C ARG A 84 14.78 7.76 -14.33
N GLN A 85 16.00 8.04 -13.89
CA GLN A 85 16.55 7.45 -12.66
C GLN A 85 15.81 7.97 -11.43
N PHE A 86 15.46 9.25 -11.42
CA PHE A 86 14.70 9.85 -10.34
C PHE A 86 13.34 9.18 -10.15
N TYR A 87 12.55 9.02 -11.21
CA TYR A 87 11.25 8.39 -11.13
C TYR A 87 11.31 6.90 -10.78
N ALA A 88 12.29 6.16 -11.30
CA ALA A 88 12.52 4.78 -10.89
C ALA A 88 12.79 4.67 -9.38
N GLN A 89 13.62 5.56 -8.82
CA GLN A 89 13.89 5.61 -7.39
C GLN A 89 12.65 6.00 -6.58
N VAL A 90 11.82 6.91 -7.08
CA VAL A 90 10.58 7.32 -6.43
C VAL A 90 9.58 6.16 -6.38
N LEU A 91 9.42 5.38 -7.46
CA LEU A 91 8.55 4.20 -7.49
C LEU A 91 8.98 3.11 -6.49
N ILE A 92 10.28 2.85 -6.40
CA ILE A 92 10.81 1.89 -5.42
C ILE A 92 10.61 2.42 -3.99
N ALA A 93 10.88 3.70 -3.75
CA ALA A 93 10.67 4.31 -2.43
C ALA A 93 9.20 4.28 -2.01
N ASP A 94 8.27 4.49 -2.94
CA ASP A 94 6.83 4.37 -2.71
C ASP A 94 6.44 2.95 -2.30
N CYS A 95 6.94 1.95 -3.01
CA CYS A 95 6.71 0.55 -2.67
C CYS A 95 7.19 0.23 -1.25
N VAL A 96 8.44 0.55 -0.92
CA VAL A 96 9.00 0.31 0.42
C VAL A 96 8.23 1.05 1.51
N ARG A 97 7.85 2.31 1.25
CA ARG A 97 7.02 3.10 2.18
C ARG A 97 5.69 2.40 2.46
N ARG A 98 4.99 1.89 1.45
CA ARG A 98 3.70 1.22 1.60
C ARG A 98 3.81 -0.03 2.47
N TYR A 99 4.79 -0.90 2.21
CA TYR A 99 5.00 -2.09 3.06
C TYR A 99 5.29 -1.70 4.52
N GLY A 100 6.21 -0.76 4.75
CA GLY A 100 6.49 -0.26 6.09
C GLY A 100 5.25 0.33 6.78
N TYR A 101 4.41 1.01 6.01
CA TYR A 101 3.18 1.61 6.49
C TYR A 101 2.13 0.58 6.90
N PHE A 102 1.89 -0.45 6.08
CA PHE A 102 0.96 -1.53 6.43
C PHE A 102 1.44 -2.32 7.64
N VAL A 103 2.74 -2.59 7.75
CA VAL A 103 3.33 -3.22 8.95
C VAL A 103 3.09 -2.36 10.18
N LEU A 104 3.34 -1.05 10.09
CA LEU A 104 3.15 -0.12 11.21
C LEU A 104 1.68 -0.08 11.66
N ILE A 105 0.74 0.12 10.75
CA ILE A 105 -0.70 0.18 11.09
C ILE A 105 -1.16 -1.14 11.71
N THR A 106 -0.79 -2.27 11.10
CA THR A 106 -1.16 -3.59 11.62
C THR A 106 -0.60 -3.79 13.03
N ALA A 107 0.68 -3.45 13.25
CA ALA A 107 1.30 -3.56 14.56
C ALA A 107 0.60 -2.68 15.60
N VAL A 108 0.23 -1.44 15.25
CA VAL A 108 -0.50 -0.53 16.14
C VAL A 108 -1.85 -1.13 16.55
N ILE A 109 -2.64 -1.64 15.60
CA ILE A 109 -3.96 -2.22 15.87
C ILE A 109 -3.79 -3.48 16.75
N VAL A 110 -2.90 -4.40 16.36
CA VAL A 110 -2.67 -5.65 17.08
C VAL A 110 -2.20 -5.37 18.50
N VAL A 111 -1.19 -4.53 18.69
CA VAL A 111 -0.69 -4.19 20.05
C VAL A 111 -1.77 -3.50 20.88
N ALA A 112 -2.49 -2.52 20.32
CA ALA A 112 -3.56 -1.83 21.04
C ALA A 112 -4.68 -2.78 21.48
N SER A 113 -5.06 -3.74 20.63
CA SER A 113 -6.09 -4.73 20.95
C SER A 113 -5.65 -5.73 22.03
N PHE A 114 -4.40 -6.19 21.98
CA PHE A 114 -3.90 -7.19 22.90
C PHE A 114 -3.38 -6.63 24.24
N MET A 115 -3.04 -5.36 24.32
CA MET A 115 -2.74 -4.71 25.61
C MET A 115 -3.93 -4.71 26.57
N GLN A 116 -5.14 -4.88 26.05
CA GLN A 116 -6.35 -4.92 26.88
C GLN A 116 -6.56 -6.24 27.61
N GLU A 117 -5.95 -7.35 27.18
CA GLU A 117 -6.22 -8.68 27.75
C GLU A 117 -5.01 -9.49 28.27
N GLY A 118 -3.81 -9.06 28.08
CA GLY A 118 -2.63 -9.59 28.82
C GLY A 118 -2.15 -11.02 28.54
N SER A 119 -2.71 -11.80 27.60
CA SER A 119 -2.43 -13.24 27.50
C SER A 119 -2.26 -13.85 26.10
N SER A 120 -1.72 -13.13 25.13
CA SER A 120 -1.46 -13.72 23.81
C SER A 120 -0.02 -14.20 23.64
N SER A 121 0.19 -15.33 22.99
CA SER A 121 1.54 -15.79 22.65
C SER A 121 2.20 -14.84 21.65
N LEU A 122 3.45 -14.49 21.88
CA LEU A 122 4.24 -13.61 21.01
C LEU A 122 4.24 -14.14 19.54
N GLY A 123 4.24 -15.47 19.38
CA GLY A 123 4.18 -16.09 18.05
C GLY A 123 2.88 -15.78 17.29
N TYR A 124 1.74 -15.78 17.97
CA TYR A 124 0.47 -15.41 17.36
C TYR A 124 0.46 -13.95 16.90
N LEU A 125 0.96 -13.02 17.72
CA LEU A 125 1.04 -11.61 17.38
C LEU A 125 1.89 -11.36 16.14
N ILE A 126 3.08 -11.99 16.08
CA ILE A 126 3.97 -11.89 14.91
C ILE A 126 3.30 -12.45 13.66
N SER A 127 2.64 -13.62 13.76
CA SER A 127 1.93 -14.23 12.65
C SER A 127 0.80 -13.33 12.14
N CYS A 128 0.02 -12.76 13.03
CA CYS A 128 -1.05 -11.81 12.71
C CYS A 128 -0.52 -10.58 11.95
N ILE A 129 0.56 -9.98 12.47
CA ILE A 129 1.20 -8.82 11.83
C ILE A 129 1.71 -9.18 10.43
N LEU A 130 2.41 -10.30 10.28
CA LEU A 130 2.97 -10.70 8.99
C LEU A 130 1.86 -11.02 7.97
N ILE A 131 0.90 -11.87 8.33
CA ILE A 131 -0.18 -12.25 7.41
C ILE A 131 -0.96 -11.02 6.97
N CYS A 132 -1.46 -10.24 7.91
CA CYS A 132 -2.34 -9.12 7.59
C CYS A 132 -1.60 -8.01 6.83
N SER A 133 -0.40 -7.62 7.25
CA SER A 133 0.33 -6.53 6.60
C SER A 133 0.78 -6.86 5.19
N PHE A 134 1.36 -8.05 4.96
CA PHE A 134 1.85 -8.43 3.63
C PHE A 134 0.70 -8.71 2.66
N THR A 135 -0.40 -9.30 3.13
CA THR A 135 -1.59 -9.52 2.30
C THR A 135 -2.23 -8.19 1.89
N ALA A 136 -2.43 -7.27 2.84
CA ALA A 136 -3.00 -5.97 2.56
C ALA A 136 -2.10 -5.13 1.63
N ALA A 137 -0.79 -5.08 1.92
CA ALA A 137 0.17 -4.38 1.06
C ALA A 137 0.20 -4.97 -0.36
N GLY A 138 0.22 -6.30 -0.49
CA GLY A 138 0.20 -6.97 -1.79
C GLY A 138 -1.05 -6.66 -2.59
N SER A 139 -2.22 -6.75 -1.98
CA SER A 139 -3.51 -6.44 -2.63
C SER A 139 -3.58 -4.97 -3.06
N ALA A 140 -3.14 -4.04 -2.20
CA ALA A 140 -3.05 -2.62 -2.54
C ALA A 140 -2.09 -2.39 -3.71
N MET A 141 -0.91 -3.03 -3.73
CA MET A 141 0.06 -2.89 -4.82
C MET A 141 -0.48 -3.40 -6.15
N PHE A 142 -1.22 -4.52 -6.18
CA PHE A 142 -1.90 -4.97 -7.40
C PHE A 142 -2.96 -3.99 -7.88
N ALA A 143 -3.79 -3.47 -6.98
CA ALA A 143 -4.80 -2.48 -7.33
C ALA A 143 -4.17 -1.19 -7.88
N ILE A 144 -3.09 -0.72 -7.25
CA ILE A 144 -2.33 0.45 -7.69
C ILE A 144 -1.68 0.21 -9.06
N ALA A 145 -1.08 -0.95 -9.29
CA ALA A 145 -0.54 -1.30 -10.59
C ALA A 145 -1.63 -1.26 -11.66
N GLY A 146 -2.79 -1.82 -11.37
CA GLY A 146 -3.95 -1.74 -12.26
C GLY A 146 -4.42 -0.30 -12.48
N SER A 147 -4.59 0.50 -11.42
CA SER A 147 -5.05 1.88 -11.51
C SER A 147 -4.12 2.77 -12.36
N ARG A 148 -2.81 2.52 -12.30
CA ARG A 148 -1.82 3.20 -13.14
C ARG A 148 -1.93 2.86 -14.62
N PHE A 149 -2.55 1.71 -14.97
CA PHE A 149 -2.83 1.33 -16.37
C PHE A 149 -4.11 1.95 -16.93
N PHE A 150 -5.10 2.20 -16.08
CA PHE A 150 -6.35 2.83 -16.49
C PHE A 150 -6.20 4.35 -16.48
N ASP A 151 -6.44 4.97 -17.63
CA ASP A 151 -6.36 6.43 -17.76
C ASP A 151 -7.66 7.13 -17.34
N ASN A 152 -8.67 6.38 -16.87
CA ASN A 152 -9.94 6.93 -16.44
C ASN A 152 -10.14 6.78 -14.91
N TYR A 153 -10.77 7.77 -14.33
CA TYR A 153 -11.08 7.83 -12.89
C TYR A 153 -11.98 6.66 -12.44
N PHE A 154 -12.93 6.24 -13.30
CA PHE A 154 -13.86 5.15 -12.97
C PHE A 154 -13.13 3.80 -12.82
N GLY A 155 -12.20 3.49 -13.73
CA GLY A 155 -11.39 2.28 -13.61
C GLY A 155 -10.55 2.24 -12.34
N SER A 156 -9.94 3.37 -11.96
CA SER A 156 -9.19 3.49 -10.70
C SER A 156 -10.08 3.29 -9.48
N LEU A 157 -11.30 3.84 -9.50
CA LEU A 157 -12.28 3.69 -8.43
C LEU A 157 -12.73 2.23 -8.28
N MET A 158 -13.03 1.55 -9.39
CA MET A 158 -13.40 0.12 -9.38
C MET A 158 -12.29 -0.76 -8.82
N LEU A 159 -11.03 -0.48 -9.17
CA LEU A 159 -9.89 -1.21 -8.60
C LEU A 159 -9.68 -0.92 -7.11
N ALA A 160 -9.93 0.30 -6.65
CA ALA A 160 -9.89 0.62 -5.24
C ALA A 160 -10.95 -0.17 -4.45
N TYR A 161 -12.17 -0.29 -4.95
CA TYR A 161 -13.19 -1.14 -4.34
C TYR A 161 -12.84 -2.63 -4.41
N ALA A 162 -12.34 -3.11 -5.55
CA ALA A 162 -11.91 -4.50 -5.68
C ALA A 162 -10.79 -4.84 -4.68
N SER A 163 -9.88 -3.89 -4.40
CA SER A 163 -8.81 -4.10 -3.41
C SER A 163 -9.36 -4.38 -2.01
N VAL A 164 -10.47 -3.77 -1.61
CA VAL A 164 -11.13 -4.03 -0.31
C VAL A 164 -11.55 -5.48 -0.20
N ILE A 165 -12.27 -5.97 -1.20
CA ILE A 165 -12.81 -7.34 -1.22
C ILE A 165 -11.67 -8.35 -1.24
N VAL A 166 -10.69 -8.16 -2.11
CA VAL A 166 -9.53 -9.06 -2.25
C VAL A 166 -8.71 -9.09 -0.96
N THR A 167 -8.45 -7.93 -0.37
CA THR A 167 -7.68 -7.82 0.88
C THR A 167 -8.37 -8.58 2.01
N ALA A 168 -9.66 -8.31 2.25
CA ALA A 168 -10.41 -8.94 3.32
C ALA A 168 -10.51 -10.46 3.13
N PHE A 169 -10.81 -10.90 1.90
CA PHE A 169 -10.93 -12.33 1.58
C PHE A 169 -9.61 -13.07 1.77
N LEU A 170 -8.51 -12.56 1.22
CA LEU A 170 -7.20 -13.22 1.34
C LEU A 170 -6.71 -13.24 2.78
N MET A 171 -6.90 -12.17 3.55
CA MET A 171 -6.55 -12.17 4.98
C MET A 171 -7.31 -13.26 5.73
N ALA A 172 -8.63 -13.34 5.55
CA ALA A 172 -9.45 -14.35 6.19
C ALA A 172 -9.01 -15.79 5.85
N VAL A 173 -8.74 -16.05 4.56
CA VAL A 173 -8.27 -17.37 4.11
C VAL A 173 -6.89 -17.72 4.70
N LEU A 174 -5.94 -16.76 4.70
CA LEU A 174 -4.58 -17.03 5.18
C LEU A 174 -4.51 -17.16 6.71
N MET A 175 -5.40 -16.49 7.44
CA MET A 175 -5.51 -16.65 8.90
C MET A 175 -6.09 -18.02 9.29
N LEU A 176 -6.91 -18.65 8.44
CA LEU A 176 -7.41 -20.02 8.65
C LEU A 176 -6.33 -21.10 8.45
N LEU A 177 -5.27 -20.79 7.72
CA LEU A 177 -4.13 -21.70 7.56
C LEU A 177 -3.30 -21.74 8.85
N SER A 178 -2.52 -22.82 9.03
CA SER A 178 -1.58 -22.88 10.17
C SER A 178 -0.66 -21.68 10.18
N GLY A 179 -0.43 -21.07 11.35
CA GLY A 179 0.25 -19.77 11.49
C GLY A 179 1.55 -19.65 10.68
N PHE A 180 2.41 -20.68 10.66
CA PHE A 180 3.66 -20.65 9.90
C PHE A 180 3.41 -20.68 8.37
N VAL A 181 2.54 -21.57 7.91
CA VAL A 181 2.23 -21.70 6.47
C VAL A 181 1.55 -20.43 5.95
N GLY A 182 0.60 -19.92 6.70
CA GLY A 182 -0.06 -18.62 6.38
C GLY A 182 0.94 -17.48 6.25
N CYS A 183 1.90 -17.37 7.18
CA CYS A 183 2.96 -16.36 7.13
C CYS A 183 3.81 -16.47 5.87
N VAL A 184 4.28 -17.67 5.54
CA VAL A 184 5.13 -17.89 4.36
C VAL A 184 4.39 -17.51 3.08
N ILE A 185 3.14 -17.95 2.93
CA ILE A 185 2.32 -17.63 1.75
C ILE A 185 2.05 -16.13 1.67
N ALA A 186 1.71 -15.47 2.78
CA ALA A 186 1.46 -14.04 2.81
C ALA A 186 2.68 -13.23 2.41
N VAL A 187 3.86 -13.58 2.92
CA VAL A 187 5.12 -12.91 2.57
C VAL A 187 5.47 -13.10 1.10
N ILE A 188 5.37 -14.33 0.58
CA ILE A 188 5.63 -14.61 -0.84
C ILE A 188 4.66 -13.84 -1.72
N TYR A 189 3.36 -13.88 -1.41
CA TYR A 189 2.34 -13.12 -2.12
C TYR A 189 2.63 -11.63 -2.11
N GLY A 190 2.87 -11.06 -0.93
CA GLY A 190 3.16 -9.64 -0.77
C GLY A 190 4.39 -9.23 -1.59
N VAL A 191 5.53 -9.92 -1.43
CA VAL A 191 6.77 -9.60 -2.14
C VAL A 191 6.57 -9.71 -3.66
N ALA A 192 5.94 -10.80 -4.14
CA ALA A 192 5.66 -10.98 -5.57
C ALA A 192 4.78 -9.84 -6.13
N ALA A 193 3.72 -9.47 -5.40
CA ALA A 193 2.84 -8.37 -5.76
C ALA A 193 3.60 -7.03 -5.88
N GLY A 194 4.47 -6.74 -4.89
CA GLY A 194 5.30 -5.53 -4.91
C GLY A 194 6.25 -5.48 -6.09
N VAL A 195 6.96 -6.57 -6.37
CA VAL A 195 7.88 -6.67 -7.50
C VAL A 195 7.14 -6.48 -8.83
N VAL A 196 6.02 -7.19 -9.02
CA VAL A 196 5.21 -7.07 -10.24
C VAL A 196 4.69 -5.64 -10.40
N ALA A 197 4.18 -5.02 -9.34
CA ALA A 197 3.66 -3.66 -9.40
C ALA A 197 4.75 -2.63 -9.76
N VAL A 198 5.95 -2.75 -9.19
CA VAL A 198 7.09 -1.88 -9.53
C VAL A 198 7.52 -2.07 -10.98
N LEU A 199 7.64 -3.32 -11.46
CA LEU A 199 8.01 -3.62 -12.84
C LEU A 199 7.00 -3.09 -13.85
N LEU A 200 5.70 -3.26 -13.58
CA LEU A 200 4.62 -2.74 -14.42
C LEU A 200 4.63 -1.21 -14.45
N ALA A 201 4.77 -0.57 -13.29
CA ALA A 201 4.86 0.89 -13.19
C ALA A 201 6.08 1.42 -13.95
N TYR A 202 7.22 0.76 -13.82
CA TYR A 202 8.45 1.12 -14.54
C TYR A 202 8.25 0.98 -16.06
N LYS A 203 7.67 -0.12 -16.53
CA LYS A 203 7.39 -0.35 -17.95
C LYS A 203 6.43 0.70 -18.54
N LYS A 204 5.38 1.07 -17.79
CA LYS A 204 4.46 2.12 -18.22
C LYS A 204 5.15 3.49 -18.25
N MET A 205 5.94 3.80 -17.23
CA MET A 205 6.75 5.01 -17.22
C MET A 205 7.69 5.08 -18.44
N GLU A 206 8.40 3.99 -18.77
CA GLU A 206 9.27 3.96 -19.95
C GLU A 206 8.51 4.25 -21.25
N ARG A 207 7.36 3.63 -21.46
CA ARG A 207 6.53 3.89 -22.64
C ARG A 207 6.15 5.37 -22.75
N SER A 208 5.86 6.04 -21.64
CA SER A 208 5.51 7.46 -21.64
C SER A 208 6.65 8.40 -22.10
N TYR A 209 7.89 7.94 -22.14
CA TYR A 209 9.03 8.69 -22.71
C TYR A 209 9.12 8.58 -24.23
N TYR A 210 8.74 7.43 -24.79
CA TYR A 210 8.85 7.18 -26.24
C TYR A 210 7.65 7.72 -27.01
N ASP A 211 6.48 7.80 -26.40
CA ASP A 211 5.27 8.32 -27.03
C ASP A 211 5.28 9.84 -27.26
N GLN A 212 6.31 10.55 -26.82
CA GLN A 212 6.48 12.00 -27.05
C GLN A 212 7.25 12.33 -28.34
N THR A 213 7.69 11.32 -29.08
CA THR A 213 8.53 11.47 -30.27
C THR A 213 7.77 11.34 -31.59
N ILE A 214 6.44 11.42 -31.58
CA ILE A 214 5.62 11.40 -32.81
C ILE A 214 4.79 12.67 -32.90
#